data_1d3b30fee7fc211054e5a0ae2b2488a9
#
_entry.id   1d3b30fee7fc211054e5a0ae2b2488a9
#
_cell.length_a   1.000
_cell.length_b   1.000
_cell.length_c   1.000
_cell.angle_alpha   90.00
_cell.angle_beta   90.00
_cell.angle_gamma   90.00
#
_symmetry.space_group_name_H-M   'P 1'
#
loop_
_entity.id
_entity.type
_entity.pdbx_description
1 polymer ?
#
loop_
_entity_poly.entity_id
_entity_poly.type
_entity_poly.pdbx_seq_one_letter_code
_entity_poly.pdbx_strand_id
1 'polypeptide(L)'
;MITLRQINYALAVSQTLHFKKAAEQCYVSASTLSNAITEMERQLGIKVFERNNKKVFITKLGKTFLEKAQNVKINVDDINQLQKIDSAPLSSSLNVGIIPTVGPYLLPIILPELKIQYPKLKLNVIEAQSEVLICLLYTSDAADEELR
;
A
#
# COMPACT_ATOMS: atom_id res chain seq x y z
N MET A 1 10.13 -20.13 8.53
CA MET A 1 9.00 -19.21 8.64
C MET A 1 9.38 -17.93 7.91
N ILE A 2 8.52 -17.41 7.01
CA ILE A 2 8.78 -16.17 6.28
C ILE A 2 8.74 -14.97 7.22
N THR A 3 9.49 -13.91 6.88
CA THR A 3 9.61 -12.70 7.68
C THR A 3 9.00 -11.50 6.95
N LEU A 4 8.57 -10.47 7.70
CA LEU A 4 8.07 -9.21 7.13
C LEU A 4 9.12 -8.52 6.23
N ARG A 5 10.40 -8.66 6.55
CA ARG A 5 11.49 -8.14 5.71
C ARG A 5 11.50 -8.81 4.33
N GLN A 6 11.32 -10.12 4.27
CA GLN A 6 11.25 -10.86 3.01
C GLN A 6 10.01 -10.47 2.20
N ILE A 7 8.88 -10.25 2.87
CA ILE A 7 7.64 -9.73 2.25
C ILE A 7 7.90 -8.36 1.61
N ASN A 8 8.48 -7.42 2.34
CA ASN A 8 8.79 -6.08 1.82
C ASN A 8 9.75 -6.13 0.63
N TYR A 9 10.75 -7.01 0.66
CA TYR A 9 11.66 -7.20 -0.47
C TYR A 9 10.94 -7.75 -1.71
N ALA A 10 10.03 -8.71 -1.51
CA ALA A 10 9.24 -9.25 -2.62
C ALA A 10 8.31 -8.18 -3.23
N LEU A 11 7.68 -7.36 -2.40
CA LEU A 11 6.86 -6.24 -2.88
C LEU A 11 7.70 -5.22 -3.66
N ALA A 12 8.88 -4.83 -3.18
CA ALA A 12 9.78 -3.92 -3.89
C ALA A 12 10.24 -4.49 -5.25
N VAL A 13 10.51 -5.81 -5.33
CA VAL A 13 10.85 -6.44 -6.61
C VAL A 13 9.65 -6.49 -7.55
N SER A 14 8.44 -6.70 -7.04
CA SER A 14 7.23 -6.72 -7.88
C SER A 14 6.94 -5.39 -8.55
N GLN A 15 7.21 -4.28 -7.87
CA GLN A 15 7.03 -2.92 -8.39
C GLN A 15 8.10 -2.54 -9.42
N THR A 16 9.36 -2.85 -9.11
CA THR A 16 10.48 -2.42 -9.98
C THR A 16 10.78 -3.40 -11.12
N LEU A 17 10.36 -4.66 -10.99
CA LEU A 17 10.74 -5.79 -11.84
C LEU A 17 12.26 -5.87 -12.06
N HIS A 18 13.04 -5.38 -11.08
CA HIS A 18 14.49 -5.29 -11.17
C HIS A 18 15.14 -5.38 -9.79
N PHE A 19 15.87 -6.47 -9.53
CA PHE A 19 16.47 -6.75 -8.23
C PHE A 19 17.41 -5.67 -7.70
N LYS A 20 18.23 -5.05 -8.57
CA LYS A 20 19.16 -4.00 -8.16
C LYS A 20 18.40 -2.74 -7.72
N LYS A 21 17.40 -2.28 -8.51
CA LYS A 21 16.57 -1.13 -8.14
C LYS A 21 15.77 -1.37 -6.86
N ALA A 22 15.18 -2.57 -6.70
CA ALA A 22 14.49 -2.95 -5.48
C ALA A 22 15.43 -2.93 -4.26
N ALA A 23 16.67 -3.40 -4.41
CA ALA A 23 17.65 -3.37 -3.34
C ALA A 23 18.04 -1.94 -2.94
N GLU A 24 18.18 -1.04 -3.91
CA GLU A 24 18.41 0.38 -3.68
C GLU A 24 17.25 1.02 -2.90
N GLN A 25 15.99 0.74 -3.27
CA GLN A 25 14.80 1.19 -2.54
C GLN A 25 14.74 0.65 -1.10
N CYS A 26 15.18 -0.58 -0.91
CA CYS A 26 15.20 -1.21 0.42
C CYS A 26 16.48 -0.91 1.23
N TYR A 27 17.39 -0.09 0.73
CA TYR A 27 18.66 0.27 1.37
C TYR A 27 19.52 -0.94 1.73
N VAL A 28 19.57 -1.94 0.84
CA VAL A 28 20.38 -3.16 1.01
C VAL A 28 21.17 -3.51 -0.25
N SER A 29 22.13 -4.44 -0.12
CA SER A 29 22.84 -4.95 -1.29
C SER A 29 21.92 -5.86 -2.15
N ALA A 30 22.14 -5.87 -3.46
CA ALA A 30 21.40 -6.74 -4.38
C ALA A 30 21.55 -8.24 -4.02
N SER A 31 22.70 -8.63 -3.49
CA SER A 31 22.95 -10.01 -3.00
C SER A 31 22.10 -10.34 -1.77
N THR A 32 22.03 -9.42 -0.80
CA THR A 32 21.20 -9.58 0.41
C THR A 32 19.72 -9.75 0.05
N LEU A 33 19.19 -8.86 -0.80
CA LEU A 33 17.80 -8.93 -1.24
C LEU A 33 17.52 -10.23 -2.02
N SER A 34 18.40 -10.57 -2.96
CA SER A 34 18.27 -11.80 -3.77
C SER A 34 18.28 -13.07 -2.92
N ASN A 35 19.19 -13.16 -1.95
CA ASN A 35 19.28 -14.31 -1.04
C ASN A 35 18.03 -14.40 -0.15
N ALA A 36 17.54 -13.28 0.37
CA ALA A 36 16.34 -13.26 1.19
C ALA A 36 15.10 -13.74 0.42
N ILE A 37 14.95 -13.34 -0.86
CA ILE A 37 13.84 -13.79 -1.71
C ILE A 37 14.00 -15.29 -2.03
N THR A 38 15.20 -15.75 -2.37
CA THR A 38 15.45 -17.16 -2.65
C THR A 38 15.13 -18.03 -1.44
N GLU A 39 15.52 -17.60 -0.24
CA GLU A 39 15.20 -18.31 0.99
C GLU A 39 13.70 -18.31 1.29
N MET A 40 13.01 -17.19 1.05
CA MET A 40 11.55 -17.09 1.17
C MET A 40 10.85 -18.09 0.22
N GLU A 41 11.25 -18.10 -1.06
CA GLU A 41 10.71 -19.03 -2.06
C GLU A 41 10.95 -20.49 -1.66
N ARG A 42 12.12 -20.79 -1.11
CA ARG A 42 12.46 -22.12 -0.60
C ARG A 42 11.55 -22.53 0.57
N GLN A 43 11.31 -21.63 1.52
CA GLN A 43 10.44 -21.87 2.67
C GLN A 43 8.96 -22.05 2.27
N LEU A 44 8.52 -21.34 1.25
CA LEU A 44 7.15 -21.44 0.71
C LEU A 44 6.97 -22.64 -0.23
N GLY A 45 8.05 -23.21 -0.75
CA GLY A 45 7.99 -24.27 -1.77
C GLY A 45 7.47 -23.79 -3.13
N ILE A 46 7.46 -22.46 -3.38
CA ILE A 46 6.98 -21.87 -4.64
C ILE A 46 8.00 -20.89 -5.20
N LYS A 47 7.96 -20.69 -6.53
CA LYS A 47 8.67 -19.59 -7.19
C LYS A 47 7.73 -18.40 -7.33
N VAL A 48 8.11 -17.27 -6.74
CA VAL A 48 7.41 -16.01 -6.86
C VAL A 48 7.88 -15.28 -8.10
N PHE A 49 9.19 -15.30 -8.35
CA PHE A 49 9.81 -14.64 -9.49
C PHE A 49 10.56 -15.64 -10.38
N GLU A 50 10.40 -15.47 -11.68
CA GLU A 50 11.24 -16.09 -12.69
C GLU A 50 12.21 -15.05 -13.26
N ARG A 51 13.48 -15.48 -13.45
CA ARG A 51 14.53 -14.62 -14.00
C ARG A 51 14.95 -15.17 -15.36
N ASN A 52 14.81 -14.35 -16.38
CA ASN A 52 15.54 -14.55 -17.61
C ASN A 52 16.70 -13.55 -17.67
N ASN A 53 17.76 -13.81 -18.43
CA ASN A 53 19.03 -13.03 -18.45
C ASN A 53 18.87 -11.50 -18.50
N LYS A 54 17.69 -10.96 -18.84
CA LYS A 54 17.43 -9.53 -18.95
C LYS A 54 16.16 -9.04 -18.27
N LYS A 55 15.27 -9.93 -17.79
CA LYS A 55 13.96 -9.52 -17.24
C LYS A 55 13.54 -10.39 -16.06
N VAL A 56 12.81 -9.80 -15.15
CA VAL A 56 12.15 -10.47 -14.02
C VAL A 56 10.66 -10.57 -14.34
N PHE A 57 10.09 -11.75 -14.15
CA PHE A 57 8.67 -12.02 -14.35
C PHE A 57 8.06 -12.53 -13.06
N ILE A 58 6.81 -12.17 -12.80
CA ILE A 58 6.04 -12.68 -11.67
C ILE A 58 5.31 -13.95 -12.13
N THR A 59 5.45 -15.04 -11.39
CA THR A 59 4.74 -16.30 -11.69
C THR A 59 3.26 -16.19 -11.34
N LYS A 60 2.43 -17.14 -11.79
CA LYS A 60 1.01 -17.18 -11.41
C LYS A 60 0.82 -17.29 -9.89
N LEU A 61 1.58 -18.18 -9.24
CA LEU A 61 1.57 -18.30 -7.77
C LEU A 61 2.18 -17.07 -7.09
N GLY A 62 3.16 -16.44 -7.75
CA GLY A 62 3.76 -15.20 -7.30
C GLY A 62 2.75 -14.07 -7.20
N LYS A 63 1.83 -13.92 -8.16
CA LYS A 63 0.75 -12.92 -8.09
C LYS A 63 -0.12 -13.13 -6.86
N THR A 64 -0.61 -14.34 -6.64
CA THR A 64 -1.42 -14.67 -5.46
C THR A 64 -0.66 -14.43 -4.16
N PHE A 65 0.64 -14.76 -4.12
CA PHE A 65 1.49 -14.46 -2.97
C PHE A 65 1.59 -12.96 -2.73
N LEU A 66 1.85 -12.15 -3.77
CA LEU A 66 2.02 -10.70 -3.66
C LEU A 66 0.75 -10.00 -3.20
N GLU A 67 -0.43 -10.43 -3.64
CA GLU A 67 -1.72 -9.94 -3.13
C GLU A 67 -1.85 -10.19 -1.61
N LYS A 68 -1.51 -11.39 -1.15
CA LYS A 68 -1.50 -11.69 0.30
C LYS A 68 -0.43 -10.92 1.04
N ALA A 69 0.74 -10.74 0.45
CA ALA A 69 1.84 -9.97 1.01
C ALA A 69 1.49 -8.48 1.19
N GLN A 70 0.77 -7.91 0.24
CA GLN A 70 0.26 -6.53 0.33
C GLN A 70 -0.70 -6.39 1.52
N ASN A 71 -1.66 -7.29 1.68
CA ASN A 71 -2.58 -7.27 2.82
C ASN A 71 -1.85 -7.38 4.17
N VAL A 72 -0.79 -8.18 4.25
CA VAL A 72 0.04 -8.26 5.46
C VAL A 72 0.74 -6.93 5.74
N LYS A 73 1.29 -6.28 4.71
CA LYS A 73 1.93 -4.96 4.85
C LYS A 73 0.93 -3.93 5.38
N ILE A 74 -0.28 -3.85 4.81
CA ILE A 74 -1.34 -2.95 5.26
C ILE A 74 -1.65 -3.18 6.74
N ASN A 75 -1.93 -4.42 7.14
CA ASN A 75 -2.23 -4.73 8.54
C ASN A 75 -1.09 -4.34 9.50
N VAL A 76 0.17 -4.48 9.08
CA VAL A 76 1.33 -4.05 9.88
C VAL A 76 1.41 -2.54 9.97
N ASP A 77 1.14 -1.83 8.88
CA ASP A 77 1.12 -0.37 8.84
C ASP A 77 -0.01 0.18 9.71
N ASP A 78 -1.18 -0.47 9.72
CA ASP A 78 -2.30 -0.15 10.62
C ASP A 78 -1.91 -0.32 12.10
N ILE A 79 -1.22 -1.43 12.43
CA ILE A 79 -0.70 -1.64 13.80
C ILE A 79 0.27 -0.52 14.19
N ASN A 80 1.16 -0.10 13.29
CA ASN A 80 2.10 1.00 13.54
C ASN A 80 1.39 2.36 13.73
N GLN A 81 0.19 2.50 13.17
CA GLN A 81 -0.61 3.72 13.32
C GLN A 81 -1.40 3.77 14.64
N LEU A 82 -1.61 2.63 15.34
CA LEU A 82 -2.35 2.59 16.59
C LEU A 82 -1.79 3.58 17.63
N GLN A 83 -0.46 3.73 17.69
CA GLN A 83 0.19 4.67 18.59
C GLN A 83 -0.14 6.15 18.29
N LYS A 84 -0.49 6.46 17.02
CA LYS A 84 -0.88 7.82 16.61
C LYS A 84 -2.35 8.10 16.90
N ILE A 85 -3.19 7.09 16.95
CA ILE A 85 -4.62 7.20 17.25
C ILE A 85 -4.83 7.63 18.71
N ASP A 86 -3.97 7.16 19.62
CA ASP A 86 -4.05 7.49 21.06
C ASP A 86 -3.64 8.93 21.37
N SER A 87 -2.94 9.62 20.50
CA SER A 87 -2.41 10.96 20.74
C SER A 87 -3.29 12.11 20.25
N ALA A 88 -4.15 11.91 19.26
CA ALA A 88 -5.21 12.85 18.85
C ALA A 88 -6.12 12.18 17.80
N PRO A 89 -7.42 12.00 18.08
CA PRO A 89 -8.36 11.46 17.09
C PRO A 89 -8.37 12.35 15.83
N LEU A 90 -8.35 11.73 14.66
CA LEU A 90 -8.37 12.39 13.36
C LEU A 90 -7.16 13.31 13.09
N SER A 91 -5.97 12.99 13.59
CA SER A 91 -4.73 13.74 13.28
C SER A 91 -4.06 13.33 11.95
N SER A 92 -4.54 12.25 11.32
CA SER A 92 -4.07 11.76 10.03
C SER A 92 -4.87 12.35 8.85
N SER A 93 -4.41 12.09 7.63
CA SER A 93 -5.20 12.42 6.42
C SER A 93 -6.39 11.48 6.30
N LEU A 94 -7.57 12.04 6.07
CA LEU A 94 -8.80 11.31 5.79
C LEU A 94 -9.17 11.53 4.32
N ASN A 95 -9.25 10.44 3.56
CA ASN A 95 -9.73 10.48 2.18
C ASN A 95 -11.23 10.16 2.16
N VAL A 96 -12.03 11.06 1.61
CA VAL A 96 -13.49 10.91 1.54
C VAL A 96 -13.91 10.96 0.08
N GLY A 97 -14.50 9.86 -0.40
CA GLY A 97 -15.16 9.82 -1.70
C GLY A 97 -16.62 10.26 -1.57
N ILE A 98 -17.07 11.17 -2.41
CA ILE A 98 -18.45 11.68 -2.41
C ILE A 98 -19.00 11.71 -3.82
N ILE A 99 -20.30 11.41 -3.96
CA ILE A 99 -20.97 11.52 -5.26
C ILE A 99 -21.33 12.97 -5.56
N PRO A 100 -21.29 13.41 -6.85
CA PRO A 100 -21.51 14.81 -7.24
C PRO A 100 -22.87 15.38 -6.83
N THR A 101 -23.88 14.53 -6.69
CA THR A 101 -25.24 14.93 -6.28
C THR A 101 -25.35 15.27 -4.79
N VAL A 102 -24.42 14.79 -3.95
CA VAL A 102 -24.45 14.99 -2.49
C VAL A 102 -23.37 15.98 -2.04
N GLY A 103 -22.23 16.00 -2.71
CA GLY A 103 -21.08 16.84 -2.36
C GLY A 103 -21.42 18.31 -2.10
N PRO A 104 -22.06 19.02 -3.06
CA PRO A 104 -22.38 20.44 -2.92
C PRO A 104 -23.28 20.79 -1.74
N TYR A 105 -24.12 19.86 -1.30
CA TYR A 105 -25.03 20.07 -0.16
C TYR A 105 -24.41 19.68 1.17
N LEU A 106 -23.66 18.58 1.20
CA LEU A 106 -23.13 18.01 2.44
C LEU A 106 -21.84 18.68 2.91
N LEU A 107 -20.91 18.95 2.00
CA LEU A 107 -19.60 19.51 2.35
C LEU A 107 -19.68 20.88 3.03
N PRO A 108 -20.51 21.85 2.58
CA PRO A 108 -20.63 23.14 3.25
C PRO A 108 -21.14 23.04 4.69
N ILE A 109 -21.91 21.99 5.00
CA ILE A 109 -22.46 21.79 6.35
C ILE A 109 -21.40 21.16 7.26
N ILE A 110 -20.67 20.14 6.78
CA ILE A 110 -19.77 19.35 7.61
C ILE A 110 -18.38 19.98 7.75
N LEU A 111 -17.84 20.59 6.69
CA LEU A 111 -16.46 21.10 6.69
C LEU A 111 -16.18 22.16 7.76
N PRO A 112 -17.07 23.14 8.02
CA PRO A 112 -16.84 24.13 9.07
C PRO A 112 -16.74 23.48 10.45
N GLU A 113 -17.62 22.53 10.74
CA GLU A 113 -17.69 21.86 12.03
C GLU A 113 -16.48 20.95 12.25
N LEU A 114 -16.07 20.19 11.22
CA LEU A 114 -14.87 19.38 11.26
C LEU A 114 -13.59 20.22 11.49
N LYS A 115 -13.48 21.38 10.86
CA LYS A 115 -12.33 22.28 11.06
C LYS A 115 -12.25 22.84 12.47
N ILE A 116 -13.40 23.10 13.11
CA ILE A 116 -13.47 23.57 14.49
C ILE A 116 -13.10 22.46 15.47
N GLN A 117 -13.69 21.27 15.29
CA GLN A 117 -13.48 20.15 16.22
C GLN A 117 -12.11 19.48 16.01
N TYR A 118 -11.61 19.40 14.77
CA TYR A 118 -10.39 18.70 14.41
C TYR A 118 -9.46 19.58 13.55
N PRO A 119 -8.81 20.59 14.12
CA PRO A 119 -8.00 21.57 13.37
C PRO A 119 -6.77 20.96 12.67
N LYS A 120 -6.33 19.78 13.10
CA LYS A 120 -5.19 19.06 12.51
C LYS A 120 -5.60 18.04 11.44
N LEU A 121 -6.90 17.85 11.21
CA LEU A 121 -7.42 16.94 10.19
C LEU A 121 -7.06 17.44 8.80
N LYS A 122 -6.38 16.61 8.03
CA LYS A 122 -6.18 16.81 6.59
C LYS A 122 -7.26 16.02 5.85
N LEU A 123 -8.26 16.70 5.33
CA LEU A 123 -9.35 16.08 4.59
C LEU A 123 -9.09 16.23 3.09
N ASN A 124 -8.96 15.09 2.41
CA ASN A 124 -8.92 15.01 0.96
C ASN A 124 -10.29 14.54 0.47
N VAL A 125 -10.95 15.35 -0.36
CA VAL A 125 -12.26 15.01 -0.91
C VAL A 125 -12.12 14.69 -2.39
N ILE A 126 -12.59 13.52 -2.79
CA ILE A 126 -12.62 13.05 -4.17
C ILE A 126 -14.10 12.97 -4.60
N GLU A 127 -14.46 13.71 -5.61
CA GLU A 127 -15.80 13.69 -6.18
C GLU A 127 -15.81 12.79 -7.42
N ALA A 128 -16.56 11.68 -7.36
CA ALA A 128 -16.65 10.73 -8.47
C ALA A 128 -17.95 9.93 -8.43
N GLN A 129 -18.27 9.24 -9.53
CA GLN A 129 -19.42 8.35 -9.61
C GLN A 129 -19.26 7.13 -8.69
N SER A 130 -20.38 6.54 -8.26
CA SER A 130 -20.39 5.44 -7.28
C SER A 130 -19.50 4.26 -7.67
N GLU A 131 -19.48 3.89 -8.95
CA GLU A 131 -18.64 2.78 -9.45
C GLU A 131 -17.14 3.07 -9.27
N VAL A 132 -16.73 4.31 -9.54
CA VAL A 132 -15.33 4.76 -9.36
C VAL A 132 -14.98 4.81 -7.89
N LEU A 133 -15.89 5.30 -7.03
CA LEU A 133 -15.68 5.35 -5.58
C LEU A 133 -15.56 3.96 -4.97
N ILE A 134 -16.39 3.01 -5.42
CA ILE A 134 -16.29 1.60 -5.01
C ILE A 134 -14.94 1.01 -5.46
N CYS A 135 -14.54 1.25 -6.71
CA CYS A 135 -13.25 0.81 -7.21
C CYS A 135 -12.09 1.41 -6.38
N LEU A 136 -12.13 2.70 -6.09
CA LEU A 136 -11.15 3.37 -5.24
C LEU A 136 -11.12 2.81 -3.81
N LEU A 137 -12.27 2.45 -3.23
CA LEU A 137 -12.37 1.87 -1.90
C LEU A 137 -11.66 0.50 -1.81
N TYR A 138 -11.73 -0.29 -2.90
CA TYR A 138 -11.05 -1.58 -3.00
C TYR A 138 -9.62 -1.51 -3.53
N THR A 139 -9.22 -0.38 -4.13
CA THR A 139 -7.89 -0.17 -4.73
C THR A 139 -7.12 0.98 -4.06
N SER A 140 -7.71 1.70 -3.10
CA SER A 140 -7.13 2.92 -2.51
C SER A 140 -5.80 2.69 -1.82
N ASP A 141 -5.50 1.45 -1.44
CA ASP A 141 -4.16 1.09 -0.97
C ASP A 141 -3.11 1.06 -2.09
N ALA A 142 -3.53 1.02 -3.36
CA ALA A 142 -2.62 1.09 -4.51
C ALA A 142 -2.44 2.53 -5.04
N ALA A 143 -3.37 3.44 -4.76
CA ALA A 143 -3.36 4.80 -5.31
C ALA A 143 -2.48 5.79 -4.52
N ASP A 144 -2.13 5.50 -3.27
CA ASP A 144 -1.18 6.31 -2.50
C ASP A 144 0.28 6.19 -3.00
N GLU A 145 0.56 5.23 -3.89
CA GLU A 145 1.89 5.03 -4.48
C GLU A 145 2.11 5.76 -5.83
N GLU A 146 1.05 6.19 -6.53
CA GLU A 146 1.19 6.90 -7.83
C GLU A 146 1.30 8.43 -7.71
N LEU A 147 1.15 9.01 -6.52
CA LEU A 147 1.22 10.46 -6.30
C LEU A 147 2.46 10.94 -5.52
N ARG A 148 3.55 10.15 -5.56
CA ARG A 148 4.84 10.58 -5.02
C ARG A 148 5.95 10.55 -6.05
#